data_fb89470dfcb456138c91dda65df9fb10
#
_entry.id   fb89470dfcb456138c91dda65df9fb10
#
_cell.length_a   1.000
_cell.length_b   1.000
_cell.length_c   1.000
_cell.angle_alpha   90.00
_cell.angle_beta   90.00
_cell.angle_gamma   90.00
#
_symmetry.space_group_name_H-M   'P 1'
#
loop_
_entity.id
_entity.type
_entity.pdbx_description
1 polymer ?
#
loop_
_entity_poly.entity_id
_entity_poly.type
_entity_poly.pdbx_seq_one_letter_code
_entity_poly.pdbx_strand_id
1 'polypeptide(L)'
;MDVMQVVGKSEAEASVLLGQPASCADIHRARLCKYGPHEDEVMFVRDKASMITVQGMDAVAFGADALDALGLATAEPDSADEHAIRWQSIPGLHEVAVFPGPGNSVDFAYIDVGKH
;
A
#
# COMPACT_ATOMS: atom_id res chain seq x y z
N MET A 1 -0.46 5.73 6.22
CA MET A 1 -0.67 6.37 4.88
C MET A 1 -2.13 6.23 4.47
N ASP A 2 -2.72 7.30 3.98
CA ASP A 2 -4.04 7.22 3.37
C ASP A 2 -3.88 6.82 1.90
N VAL A 3 -4.00 5.53 1.63
CA VAL A 3 -3.65 4.99 0.32
C VAL A 3 -4.58 5.48 -0.79
N MET A 4 -5.84 5.80 -0.49
CA MET A 4 -6.78 6.29 -1.50
C MET A 4 -6.44 7.68 -2.02
N GLN A 5 -5.68 8.47 -1.25
CA GLN A 5 -5.20 9.76 -1.72
C GLN A 5 -4.04 9.63 -2.70
N VAL A 6 -3.34 8.49 -2.67
CA VAL A 6 -2.16 8.25 -3.51
C VAL A 6 -2.52 7.47 -4.77
N VAL A 7 -3.48 6.56 -4.67
CA VAL A 7 -3.90 5.69 -5.78
C VAL A 7 -4.26 6.50 -7.02
N GLY A 8 -3.68 6.15 -8.16
CA GLY A 8 -3.94 6.80 -9.43
C GLY A 8 -3.28 8.16 -9.64
N LYS A 9 -2.53 8.65 -8.65
CA LYS A 9 -1.83 9.93 -8.75
C LYS A 9 -0.53 9.79 -9.53
N SER A 10 -0.10 10.89 -10.16
CA SER A 10 1.21 10.95 -10.79
C SER A 10 2.31 11.00 -9.73
N GLU A 11 3.56 10.77 -10.14
CA GLU A 11 4.70 10.91 -9.24
C GLU A 11 4.76 12.31 -8.64
N ALA A 12 4.52 13.35 -9.45
CA ALA A 12 4.53 14.73 -8.96
C ALA A 12 3.44 14.97 -7.91
N GLU A 13 2.24 14.47 -8.16
CA GLU A 13 1.13 14.60 -7.21
C GLU A 13 1.37 13.81 -5.92
N ALA A 14 1.88 12.59 -6.05
CA ALA A 14 2.21 11.77 -4.89
C ALA A 14 3.30 12.43 -4.04
N SER A 15 4.27 13.08 -4.67
CA SER A 15 5.35 13.76 -3.95
C SER A 15 4.87 15.00 -3.18
N VAL A 16 3.78 15.61 -3.62
CA VAL A 16 3.15 16.69 -2.84
C VAL A 16 2.54 16.14 -1.55
N LEU A 17 1.95 14.95 -1.63
CA LEU A 17 1.30 14.32 -0.47
C LEU A 17 2.28 13.64 0.47
N LEU A 18 3.30 12.98 -0.06
CA LEU A 18 4.21 12.11 0.69
C LEU A 18 5.57 12.73 0.95
N GLY A 19 5.87 13.88 0.37
CA GLY A 19 7.19 14.47 0.38
C GLY A 19 8.03 13.95 -0.78
N GLN A 20 9.24 14.46 -0.94
CA GLN A 20 10.14 14.01 -1.99
C GLN A 20 10.55 12.55 -1.76
N PRO A 21 10.61 11.73 -2.81
CA PRO A 21 11.05 10.34 -2.62
C PRO A 21 12.52 10.29 -2.24
N ALA A 22 12.85 9.31 -1.39
CA ALA A 22 14.23 9.06 -1.00
C ALA A 22 15.02 8.48 -2.17
N SER A 23 14.37 7.66 -3.00
CA SER A 23 14.99 7.10 -4.20
C SER A 23 13.91 6.68 -5.17
N CYS A 24 14.25 6.64 -6.46
CA CYS A 24 13.40 6.10 -7.50
C CYS A 24 14.26 5.31 -8.49
N ALA A 25 13.66 4.28 -9.07
CA ALA A 25 14.32 3.47 -10.10
C ALA A 25 13.31 3.12 -11.20
N ASP A 26 13.77 3.12 -12.43
CA ASP A 26 12.96 2.68 -13.55
C ASP A 26 13.06 1.16 -13.66
N ILE A 27 11.92 0.48 -13.70
CA ILE A 27 11.83 -0.98 -13.80
C ILE A 27 10.91 -1.30 -14.96
N HIS A 28 11.48 -1.72 -16.08
CA HIS A 28 10.74 -1.98 -17.31
C HIS A 28 9.91 -0.75 -17.71
N ARG A 29 8.61 -0.83 -17.74
CA ARG A 29 7.74 0.28 -18.12
C ARG A 29 7.12 0.97 -16.92
N ALA A 30 7.74 0.80 -15.76
CA ALA A 30 7.25 1.35 -14.51
C ALA A 30 8.36 2.11 -13.81
N ARG A 31 7.98 2.92 -12.83
CA ARG A 31 8.93 3.62 -11.98
C ARG A 31 8.60 3.35 -10.53
N LEU A 32 9.55 2.82 -9.78
CA LEU A 32 9.39 2.49 -8.38
C LEU A 32 10.07 3.55 -7.52
N CYS A 33 9.31 4.21 -6.67
CA CYS A 33 9.82 5.25 -5.75
C CYS A 33 9.61 4.82 -4.31
N LYS A 34 10.58 5.16 -3.45
CA LYS A 34 10.51 4.91 -2.01
C LYS A 34 10.37 6.24 -1.30
N TYR A 35 9.42 6.29 -0.36
CA TYR A 35 9.05 7.50 0.36
C TYR A 35 9.18 7.30 1.87
N GLY A 36 9.63 8.34 2.54
CA GLY A 36 9.65 8.41 3.99
C GLY A 36 10.70 7.54 4.66
N PRO A 37 10.77 7.61 6.02
CA PRO A 37 11.79 6.88 6.78
C PRO A 37 11.62 5.37 6.77
N HIS A 38 10.40 4.88 6.50
CA HIS A 38 10.11 3.45 6.44
C HIS A 38 10.23 2.86 5.03
N GLU A 39 10.56 3.71 4.04
CA GLU A 39 10.72 3.29 2.65
C GLU A 39 9.44 2.68 2.07
N ASP A 40 8.31 3.34 2.27
CA ASP A 40 7.07 2.96 1.61
C ASP A 40 7.28 3.02 0.10
N GLU A 41 6.85 1.98 -0.62
CA GLU A 41 7.09 1.89 -2.05
C GLU A 41 5.83 2.23 -2.84
N VAL A 42 5.98 3.05 -3.86
CA VAL A 42 4.90 3.34 -4.81
C VAL A 42 5.42 3.04 -6.20
N MET A 43 4.72 2.16 -6.91
CA MET A 43 5.04 1.87 -8.31
C MET A 43 4.11 2.66 -9.21
N PHE A 44 4.70 3.47 -10.09
CA PHE A 44 3.97 4.27 -11.06
C PHE A 44 4.05 3.60 -12.42
N VAL A 45 2.88 3.27 -12.98
CA VAL A 45 2.77 2.72 -14.33
C VAL A 45 2.08 3.78 -15.17
N ARG A 46 2.72 4.22 -16.24
CA ARG A 46 2.22 5.32 -17.07
C ARG A 46 1.94 6.57 -16.23
N ASP A 47 2.84 6.83 -15.28
CA ASP A 47 2.77 7.95 -14.34
C ASP A 47 1.51 7.95 -13.49
N LYS A 48 1.03 6.76 -13.10
CA LYS A 48 -0.09 6.60 -12.18
C LYS A 48 0.28 5.58 -11.10
N ALA A 49 0.07 5.95 -9.85
CA ALA A 49 0.33 5.06 -8.72
C ALA A 49 -0.57 3.83 -8.83
N SER A 50 0.02 2.67 -9.11
CA SER A 50 -0.67 1.42 -9.42
C SER A 50 -0.49 0.35 -8.38
N MET A 51 0.63 0.37 -7.65
CA MET A 51 0.91 -0.55 -6.55
C MET A 51 1.58 0.21 -5.43
N ILE A 52 1.16 -0.05 -4.20
CA ILE A 52 1.71 0.60 -3.01
C ILE A 52 2.05 -0.46 -1.99
N THR A 53 3.28 -0.41 -1.44
CA THR A 53 3.68 -1.25 -0.32
C THR A 53 3.91 -0.33 0.88
N VAL A 54 3.10 -0.48 1.92
CA VAL A 54 3.19 0.34 3.12
C VAL A 54 4.01 -0.39 4.16
N GLN A 55 5.09 0.25 4.60
CA GLN A 55 6.01 -0.25 5.62
C GLN A 55 5.73 0.46 6.95
N GLY A 56 6.49 0.13 7.98
CA GLY A 56 6.38 0.82 9.26
C GLY A 56 5.07 0.59 10.00
N MET A 57 4.48 -0.59 9.82
CA MET A 57 3.19 -0.93 10.44
C MET A 57 3.33 -1.82 11.68
N ASP A 58 4.50 -1.84 12.28
CA ASP A 58 4.80 -2.72 13.43
C ASP A 58 4.00 -2.36 14.69
N ALA A 59 3.44 -1.16 14.76
CA ALA A 59 2.52 -0.76 15.82
C ALA A 59 1.06 -1.14 15.56
N VAL A 60 0.77 -1.71 14.39
CA VAL A 60 -0.58 -2.09 13.97
C VAL A 60 -0.77 -3.60 14.19
N ALA A 61 -1.84 -3.98 14.89
CA ALA A 61 -2.12 -5.39 15.11
C ALA A 61 -2.53 -6.08 13.80
N PHE A 62 -2.11 -7.33 13.63
CA PHE A 62 -2.47 -8.13 12.48
C PHE A 62 -3.92 -8.58 12.60
N GLY A 63 -4.79 -7.94 11.86
CA GLY A 63 -6.23 -8.20 11.88
C GLY A 63 -6.96 -7.33 10.87
N ALA A 64 -8.27 -7.49 10.79
CA ALA A 64 -9.10 -6.75 9.83
C ALA A 64 -9.04 -5.23 10.05
N ASP A 65 -8.79 -4.79 11.28
CA ASP A 65 -8.70 -3.37 11.61
C ASP A 65 -7.45 -2.70 11.03
N ALA A 66 -6.52 -3.47 10.46
CA ALA A 66 -5.35 -2.90 9.79
C ALA A 66 -5.75 -1.99 8.62
N LEU A 67 -6.94 -2.17 8.04
CA LEU A 67 -7.46 -1.27 7.01
C LEU A 67 -7.53 0.18 7.48
N ASP A 68 -7.87 0.40 8.74
CA ASP A 68 -7.97 1.74 9.31
C ASP A 68 -6.64 2.49 9.23
N ALA A 69 -5.53 1.79 9.46
CA ALA A 69 -4.19 2.38 9.35
C ALA A 69 -3.84 2.79 7.92
N LEU A 70 -4.55 2.25 6.94
CA LEU A 70 -4.36 2.58 5.52
C LEU A 70 -5.36 3.65 5.05
N GLY A 71 -6.18 4.18 5.95
CA GLY A 71 -7.20 5.17 5.61
C GLY A 71 -8.41 4.57 4.91
N LEU A 72 -8.61 3.26 5.04
CA LEU A 72 -9.71 2.56 4.38
C LEU A 72 -10.81 2.23 5.39
N ALA A 73 -12.04 2.22 4.93
CA ALA A 73 -13.16 1.81 5.77
C ALA A 73 -13.05 0.33 6.11
N THR A 74 -13.41 -0.04 7.33
CA THR A 74 -13.38 -1.42 7.78
C THR A 74 -14.30 -2.28 6.92
N ALA A 75 -13.80 -3.44 6.50
CA ALA A 75 -14.53 -4.37 5.65
C ALA A 75 -14.16 -5.80 6.02
N GLU A 76 -15.07 -6.74 5.73
CA GLU A 76 -14.79 -8.15 5.93
C GLU A 76 -13.77 -8.62 4.89
N PRO A 77 -12.74 -9.35 5.31
CA PRO A 77 -11.77 -9.88 4.35
C PRO A 77 -12.36 -11.02 3.52
N ASP A 78 -11.86 -11.16 2.29
CA ASP A 78 -12.22 -12.26 1.41
C ASP A 78 -11.50 -13.55 1.83
N SER A 79 -10.31 -13.43 2.38
CA SER A 79 -9.59 -14.55 2.98
C SER A 79 -8.73 -14.04 4.14
N ALA A 80 -8.55 -14.89 5.13
CA ALA A 80 -7.72 -14.57 6.29
C ALA A 80 -7.15 -15.87 6.85
N ASP A 81 -5.84 -15.91 7.01
CA ASP A 81 -5.15 -16.99 7.68
C ASP A 81 -3.93 -16.46 8.42
N GLU A 82 -3.08 -17.32 8.93
CA GLU A 82 -1.89 -16.92 9.68
C GLU A 82 -0.80 -16.28 8.81
N HIS A 83 -0.93 -16.37 7.47
CA HIS A 83 0.08 -15.87 6.53
C HIS A 83 -0.32 -14.56 5.89
N ALA A 84 -1.61 -14.28 5.73
CA ALA A 84 -2.07 -13.04 5.11
C ALA A 84 -3.57 -12.84 5.32
N ILE A 85 -3.97 -11.57 5.30
CA ILE A 85 -5.38 -11.19 5.22
C ILE A 85 -5.55 -10.43 3.91
N ARG A 86 -6.56 -10.82 3.11
CA ARG A 86 -6.76 -10.25 1.78
C ARG A 86 -8.17 -9.74 1.59
N TRP A 87 -8.28 -8.60 0.94
CA TRP A 87 -9.55 -7.99 0.56
C TRP A 87 -9.53 -7.79 -0.96
N GLN A 88 -10.56 -8.30 -1.64
CA GLN A 88 -10.65 -8.23 -3.10
C GLN A 88 -11.91 -7.48 -3.55
N SER A 89 -12.62 -6.87 -2.61
CA SER A 89 -13.89 -6.20 -2.90
C SER A 89 -13.92 -4.75 -2.40
N ILE A 90 -12.76 -4.14 -2.15
CA ILE A 90 -12.70 -2.74 -1.74
C ILE A 90 -12.87 -1.86 -2.97
N PRO A 91 -13.86 -0.94 -2.97
CA PRO A 91 -14.11 -0.10 -4.15
C PRO A 91 -12.87 0.69 -4.57
N GLY A 92 -12.57 0.66 -5.87
CA GLY A 92 -11.43 1.37 -6.44
C GLY A 92 -10.12 0.63 -6.37
N LEU A 93 -10.08 -0.55 -5.74
CA LEU A 93 -8.86 -1.34 -5.58
C LEU A 93 -9.09 -2.77 -6.05
N HIS A 94 -8.06 -3.36 -6.65
CA HIS A 94 -8.10 -4.76 -7.05
C HIS A 94 -7.89 -5.67 -5.84
N GLU A 95 -6.89 -5.36 -5.02
CA GLU A 95 -6.58 -6.17 -3.85
C GLU A 95 -5.87 -5.33 -2.79
N VAL A 96 -6.18 -5.62 -1.53
CA VAL A 96 -5.38 -5.17 -0.39
C VAL A 96 -4.98 -6.43 0.36
N ALA A 97 -3.69 -6.57 0.68
CA ALA A 97 -3.18 -7.70 1.45
C ALA A 97 -2.34 -7.16 2.61
N VAL A 98 -2.51 -7.78 3.78
CA VAL A 98 -1.76 -7.43 4.99
C VAL A 98 -1.01 -8.68 5.42
N PHE A 99 0.28 -8.53 5.70
CA PHE A 99 1.17 -9.65 6.04
C PHE A 99 1.66 -9.52 7.47
N PRO A 100 1.70 -10.64 8.23
CA PRO A 100 2.08 -10.59 9.64
C PRO A 100 3.59 -10.49 9.83
N GLY A 101 3.96 -9.77 10.89
CA GLY A 101 5.32 -9.70 11.38
C GLY A 101 5.42 -10.32 12.77
N PRO A 102 6.55 -10.11 13.45
CA PRO A 102 6.75 -10.62 14.81
C PRO A 102 5.73 -10.04 15.79
N GLY A 103 5.32 -10.82 16.78
CA GLY A 103 4.45 -10.35 17.84
C GLY A 103 3.02 -10.07 17.42
N ASN A 104 2.54 -10.75 16.37
CA ASN A 104 1.17 -10.59 15.85
C ASN A 104 0.88 -9.15 15.38
N SER A 105 1.90 -8.43 14.95
CA SER A 105 1.77 -7.13 14.33
C SER A 105 1.84 -7.26 12.81
N VAL A 106 1.60 -6.15 12.10
CA VAL A 106 1.70 -6.11 10.65
C VAL A 106 3.15 -5.85 10.25
N ASP A 107 3.67 -6.68 9.35
CA ASP A 107 4.97 -6.45 8.73
C ASP A 107 4.85 -5.37 7.65
N PHE A 108 3.99 -5.61 6.67
CA PHE A 108 3.71 -4.63 5.63
C PHE A 108 2.33 -4.89 5.02
N ALA A 109 1.83 -3.88 4.30
CA ALA A 109 0.58 -3.99 3.55
C ALA A 109 0.87 -3.74 2.07
N TYR A 110 0.15 -4.43 1.21
CA TYR A 110 0.29 -4.33 -0.23
C TYR A 110 -1.05 -3.93 -0.84
N ILE A 111 -1.05 -2.89 -1.66
CA ILE A 111 -2.25 -2.38 -2.32
C ILE A 111 -2.03 -2.46 -3.82
N ASP A 112 -2.92 -3.16 -4.51
CA ASP A 112 -2.91 -3.29 -5.97
C ASP A 112 -4.16 -2.60 -6.52
N VAL A 113 -3.94 -1.64 -7.41
CA VAL A 113 -5.03 -0.87 -8.01
C VAL A 113 -5.70 -1.66 -9.14
N GLY A 114 -5.02 -2.63 -9.71
CA GLY A 114 -5.55 -3.46 -10.78
C GLY A 114 -4.86 -3.20 -12.11
N LYS A 115 -5.62 -3.27 -13.19
CA LYS A 115 -5.05 -3.09 -14.54
C LYS A 115 -4.41 -1.73 -14.73
N HIS A 116 -3.26 -1.73 -15.30
CA HIS A 116 -2.44 -0.55 -15.57
C HIS A 116 -1.58 -0.75 -16.83
#